data_d6434ab61ee8f2e03829ee1e2134799e
#
_entry.id   d6434ab61ee8f2e03829ee1e2134799e
#
_cell.length_a   1.000
_cell.length_b   1.000
_cell.length_c   1.000
_cell.angle_alpha   90.00
_cell.angle_beta   90.00
_cell.angle_gamma   90.00
#
_symmetry.space_group_name_H-M   'P 1'
#
loop_
_entity.id
_entity.type
_entity.pdbx_description
1 polymer ?
#
loop_
_entity_poly.entity_id
_entity_poly.type
_entity_poly.pdbx_seq_one_letter_code
_entity_poly.pdbx_strand_id
1 'polypeptide(L)'
;MAENKQEVKQSKFGKQEKHKVAGVEYTFQFPGVKATIELLDRCKNRFGNVVDSAYFEEIMENVIIEPKTDWDYWDTHDGLREVMELADNFLGRQL
;
A
#
# COMPACT_ATOMS: atom_id res chain seq x y z
N MET A 1 26.95 -2.79 -22.94
CA MET A 1 26.51 -2.50 -22.45
C MET A 1 26.00 -2.26 -21.89
N ALA A 2 26.04 -2.18 -21.85
CA ALA A 2 25.49 -1.72 -21.31
C ALA A 2 25.12 -1.59 -20.50
N GLU A 3 25.32 -1.46 -20.59
CA GLU A 3 24.96 -1.11 -19.97
C GLU A 3 24.59 -0.62 -19.25
N ASN A 4 24.81 -0.61 -19.34
CA ASN A 4 24.33 0.02 -18.79
C ASN A 4 24.05 0.37 -18.17
N LYS A 5 24.33 0.12 -18.51
CA LYS A 5 24.05 0.74 -17.95
C LYS A 5 23.36 1.03 -17.15
N GLN A 6 23.51 0.84 -16.86
CA GLN A 6 22.91 1.16 -16.10
C GLN A 6 22.44 2.01 -15.63
N GLU A 7 22.46 1.86 -16.37
CA GLU A 7 21.88 2.97 -16.13
C GLU A 7 21.41 3.23 -14.84
N VAL A 8 21.58 4.18 -14.29
CA VAL A 8 21.20 4.36 -12.92
C VAL A 8 19.74 4.74 -12.86
N LYS A 9 18.93 3.93 -12.22
CA LYS A 9 17.53 4.23 -11.97
C LYS A 9 17.31 4.40 -10.50
N GLN A 10 16.46 5.37 -10.17
CA GLN A 10 16.08 5.55 -8.78
C GLN A 10 15.24 4.39 -8.31
N SER A 11 15.47 3.96 -7.09
CA SER A 11 14.68 2.92 -6.46
C SER A 11 13.28 3.44 -6.18
N LYS A 12 12.29 2.58 -6.36
CA LYS A 12 10.91 2.87 -5.97
C LYS A 12 10.68 2.71 -4.48
N PHE A 13 11.61 2.06 -3.80
CA PHE A 13 11.48 1.82 -2.37
C PHE A 13 11.33 3.15 -1.63
N GLY A 14 10.31 3.23 -0.80
CA GLY A 14 10.09 4.45 -0.03
C GLY A 14 9.35 5.55 -0.77
N LYS A 15 8.97 5.34 -2.04
CA LYS A 15 8.19 6.33 -2.78
C LYS A 15 6.90 6.61 -2.04
N GLN A 16 6.51 7.89 -1.99
CA GLN A 16 5.32 8.30 -1.26
C GLN A 16 4.32 9.00 -2.16
N GLU A 17 3.05 8.85 -1.84
CA GLU A 17 1.96 9.64 -2.42
C GLU A 17 1.03 10.07 -1.32
N LYS A 18 0.43 11.25 -1.51
CA LYS A 18 -0.55 11.79 -0.57
C LYS A 18 -1.89 11.93 -1.25
N HIS A 19 -2.94 11.55 -0.53
CA HIS A 19 -4.30 11.64 -1.03
C HIS A 19 -5.22 12.13 0.07
N LYS A 20 -6.12 13.05 -0.28
CA LYS A 20 -7.08 13.56 0.68
C LYS A 20 -8.40 12.85 0.48
N VAL A 21 -8.92 12.22 1.53
CA VAL A 21 -10.18 11.50 1.51
C VAL A 21 -10.96 11.91 2.74
N ALA A 22 -12.22 12.33 2.52
CA ALA A 22 -13.11 12.74 3.62
C ALA A 22 -12.45 13.76 4.54
N GLY A 23 -11.70 14.69 3.98
CA GLY A 23 -11.07 15.77 4.72
C GLY A 23 -9.76 15.43 5.40
N VAL A 24 -9.28 14.20 5.28
CA VAL A 24 -8.03 13.75 5.90
C VAL A 24 -7.01 13.45 4.82
N GLU A 25 -5.78 13.92 5.01
CA GLU A 25 -4.70 13.62 4.07
C GLU A 25 -3.99 12.34 4.52
N TYR A 26 -3.94 11.36 3.64
CA TYR A 26 -3.28 10.08 3.88
C TYR A 26 -1.99 10.02 3.08
N THR A 27 -0.92 9.58 3.72
CA THR A 27 0.37 9.40 3.06
C THR A 27 0.66 7.91 2.93
N PHE A 28 0.85 7.47 1.69
CA PHE A 28 1.21 6.09 1.38
C PHE A 28 2.70 6.03 1.10
N GLN A 29 3.34 4.95 1.51
CA GLN A 29 4.75 4.73 1.22
C GLN A 29 4.93 3.32 0.68
N PHE A 30 5.69 3.21 -0.41
CA PHE A 30 5.92 1.92 -1.04
C PHE A 30 6.97 1.14 -0.26
N PRO A 31 6.60 -0.07 0.23
CA PRO A 31 7.52 -0.86 1.06
C PRO A 31 8.57 -1.63 0.27
N GLY A 32 8.55 -1.55 -1.05
CA GLY A 32 9.45 -2.29 -1.92
C GLY A 32 8.72 -3.40 -2.65
N VAL A 33 9.29 -3.83 -3.78
CA VAL A 33 8.64 -4.81 -4.64
C VAL A 33 8.46 -6.14 -3.92
N LYS A 34 9.56 -6.68 -3.36
CA LYS A 34 9.49 -7.96 -2.67
C LYS A 34 8.54 -7.91 -1.49
N ALA A 35 8.67 -6.86 -0.68
CA ALA A 35 7.81 -6.71 0.50
C ALA A 35 6.34 -6.64 0.11
N THR A 36 6.03 -5.98 -1.02
CA THR A 36 4.65 -5.88 -1.49
C THR A 36 4.12 -7.25 -1.93
N ILE A 37 4.92 -8.02 -2.66
CA ILE A 37 4.50 -9.36 -3.07
C ILE A 37 4.28 -10.26 -1.86
N GLU A 38 5.19 -10.18 -0.88
CA GLU A 38 5.05 -10.99 0.33
C GLU A 38 3.81 -10.57 1.14
N LEU A 39 3.53 -9.27 1.15
CA LEU A 39 2.33 -8.75 1.78
C LEU A 39 1.08 -9.36 1.14
N LEU A 40 1.03 -9.39 -0.18
CA LEU A 40 -0.10 -9.99 -0.89
C LEU A 40 -0.21 -11.48 -0.59
N ASP A 41 0.91 -12.18 -0.53
CA ASP A 41 0.92 -13.62 -0.24
C ASP A 41 0.35 -13.89 1.15
N ARG A 42 0.68 -13.06 2.13
CA ARG A 42 0.17 -13.23 3.50
C ARG A 42 -1.33 -13.05 3.60
N CYS A 43 -1.93 -12.38 2.60
CA CYS A 43 -3.36 -12.07 2.64
C CYS A 43 -4.21 -13.11 1.97
N LYS A 44 -3.62 -14.13 1.36
CA LYS A 44 -4.38 -15.14 0.63
C LYS A 44 -4.86 -16.25 1.54
N ASN A 45 -6.06 -16.74 1.24
CA ASN A 45 -6.56 -17.94 1.90
C ASN A 45 -6.02 -19.18 1.21
N ARG A 46 -6.41 -20.35 1.68
CA ARG A 46 -5.90 -21.62 1.13
C ARG A 46 -6.36 -21.86 -0.31
N PHE A 47 -7.33 -21.11 -0.80
CA PHE A 47 -7.81 -21.22 -2.17
C PHE A 47 -7.11 -20.23 -3.11
N GLY A 48 -6.15 -19.45 -2.59
CA GLY A 48 -5.42 -18.48 -3.38
C GLY A 48 -6.11 -17.14 -3.55
N ASN A 49 -7.21 -16.91 -2.85
CA ASN A 49 -7.94 -15.65 -2.94
C ASN A 49 -7.48 -14.67 -1.85
N VAL A 50 -7.37 -13.40 -2.22
CA VAL A 50 -7.03 -12.36 -1.26
C VAL A 50 -8.21 -12.13 -0.32
N VAL A 51 -7.93 -12.15 0.97
CA VAL A 51 -8.92 -11.87 2.01
C VAL A 51 -8.83 -10.38 2.34
N ASP A 52 -9.93 -9.65 2.11
CA ASP A 52 -9.93 -8.20 2.24
C ASP A 52 -9.49 -7.71 3.61
N SER A 53 -10.00 -8.34 4.68
CA SER A 53 -9.64 -7.88 6.02
C SER A 53 -8.14 -8.03 6.28
N ALA A 54 -7.54 -9.11 5.81
CA ALA A 54 -6.10 -9.32 5.95
C ALA A 54 -5.32 -8.30 5.13
N TYR A 55 -5.78 -8.03 3.91
CA TYR A 55 -5.12 -7.09 3.02
C TYR A 55 -5.19 -5.67 3.58
N PHE A 56 -6.37 -5.27 4.07
CA PHE A 56 -6.54 -3.93 4.62
C PHE A 56 -5.67 -3.73 5.86
N GLU A 57 -5.53 -4.76 6.69
CA GLU A 57 -4.64 -4.68 7.85
C GLU A 57 -3.19 -4.48 7.42
N GLU A 58 -2.75 -5.19 6.39
CA GLU A 58 -1.39 -5.04 5.89
C GLU A 58 -1.17 -3.64 5.31
N ILE A 59 -2.17 -3.11 4.62
CA ILE A 59 -2.09 -1.74 4.07
C ILE A 59 -1.98 -0.72 5.21
N MET A 60 -2.80 -0.88 6.24
CA MET A 60 -2.78 0.02 7.38
C MET A 60 -1.43 -0.01 8.10
N GLU A 61 -0.83 -1.19 8.18
CA GLU A 61 0.39 -1.37 8.94
C GLU A 61 1.64 -0.99 8.15
N ASN A 62 1.66 -1.27 6.85
CA ASN A 62 2.88 -1.21 6.06
C ASN A 62 2.87 -0.16 4.96
N VAL A 63 1.72 0.38 4.58
CA VAL A 63 1.61 1.29 3.45
C VAL A 63 1.16 2.67 3.88
N ILE A 64 0.12 2.77 4.71
CA ILE A 64 -0.35 4.06 5.22
C ILE A 64 0.54 4.46 6.38
N ILE A 65 1.43 5.43 6.13
CA ILE A 65 2.35 5.84 7.18
C ILE A 65 1.81 7.00 8.00
N GLU A 66 0.81 7.73 7.47
CA GLU A 66 0.25 8.86 8.18
C GLU A 66 -1.15 9.16 7.64
N PRO A 67 -2.15 9.33 8.52
CA PRO A 67 -2.10 9.07 9.95
C PRO A 67 -2.05 7.57 10.24
N LYS A 68 -1.69 7.21 11.45
CA LYS A 68 -1.77 5.81 11.86
C LYS A 68 -3.22 5.38 11.86
N THR A 69 -3.51 4.24 11.24
CA THR A 69 -4.88 3.75 11.11
C THR A 69 -4.96 2.33 11.64
N ASP A 70 -6.13 1.97 12.16
CA ASP A 70 -6.47 0.63 12.59
C ASP A 70 -7.99 0.49 12.45
N TRP A 71 -8.55 -0.65 12.86
CA TRP A 71 -9.97 -0.84 12.71
C TRP A 71 -10.78 0.15 13.54
N ASP A 72 -10.31 0.48 14.74
CA ASP A 72 -10.99 1.47 15.59
C ASP A 72 -11.03 2.84 14.92
N TYR A 73 -9.96 3.20 14.23
CA TYR A 73 -9.91 4.46 13.49
C TYR A 73 -11.08 4.55 12.51
N TRP A 74 -11.32 3.46 11.77
CA TRP A 74 -12.36 3.47 10.74
C TRP A 74 -13.76 3.39 11.29
N ASP A 75 -13.92 3.01 12.55
CA ASP A 75 -15.23 3.08 13.20
C ASP A 75 -15.68 4.51 13.43
N THR A 76 -14.75 5.46 13.44
CA THR A 76 -15.04 6.87 13.69
C THR A 76 -14.69 7.78 12.53
N HIS A 77 -14.18 7.23 11.41
CA HIS A 77 -13.80 8.00 10.23
C HIS A 77 -14.38 7.37 8.98
N ASP A 78 -14.81 8.23 8.06
CA ASP A 78 -15.31 7.79 6.77
C ASP A 78 -14.17 7.57 5.78
N GLY A 79 -14.45 6.82 4.72
CA GLY A 79 -13.55 6.75 3.58
C GLY A 79 -12.68 5.52 3.49
N LEU A 80 -12.92 4.50 4.31
CA LEU A 80 -12.11 3.28 4.28
C LEU A 80 -11.97 2.71 2.86
N ARG A 81 -13.08 2.53 2.17
CA ARG A 81 -13.05 1.89 0.85
C ARG A 81 -12.25 2.72 -0.15
N GLU A 82 -12.43 4.02 -0.12
CA GLU A 82 -11.72 4.91 -1.03
C GLU A 82 -10.22 4.90 -0.73
N VAL A 83 -9.84 4.96 0.54
CA VAL A 83 -8.43 4.93 0.93
C VAL A 83 -7.79 3.62 0.49
N MET A 84 -8.48 2.50 0.71
CA MET A 84 -7.93 1.19 0.35
C MET A 84 -7.80 1.03 -1.16
N GLU A 85 -8.76 1.56 -1.92
CA GLU A 85 -8.66 1.53 -3.38
C GLU A 85 -7.49 2.37 -3.88
N LEU A 86 -7.30 3.55 -3.30
CA LEU A 86 -6.16 4.40 -3.67
C LEU A 86 -4.83 3.73 -3.33
N ALA A 87 -4.75 3.09 -2.17
CA ALA A 87 -3.54 2.39 -1.76
C ALA A 87 -3.25 1.20 -2.67
N ASP A 88 -4.29 0.45 -3.01
CA ASP A 88 -4.16 -0.70 -3.92
C ASP A 88 -3.64 -0.23 -5.29
N ASN A 89 -4.22 0.83 -5.83
CA ASN A 89 -3.78 1.39 -7.11
C ASN A 89 -2.34 1.90 -7.02
N PHE A 90 -2.00 2.54 -5.90
CA PHE A 90 -0.65 3.03 -5.68
C PHE A 90 0.36 1.87 -5.72
N LEU A 91 0.08 0.80 -4.99
CA LEU A 91 0.96 -0.38 -4.99
C LEU A 91 1.07 -0.99 -6.39
N GLY A 92 -0.07 -1.13 -7.07
CA GLY A 92 -0.10 -1.73 -8.41
C GLY A 92 0.73 -0.96 -9.42
N ARG A 93 0.75 0.36 -9.32
CA ARG A 93 1.53 1.18 -10.26
C ARG A 93 3.03 1.01 -10.07
N GLN A 94 3.47 0.56 -8.89
CA GLN A 94 4.88 0.32 -8.63
C GLN A 94 5.33 -1.08 -9.08
N LEU A 95 4.39 -1.96 -9.29
CA LEU A 95 4.71 -3.33 -9.69
C LEU A 95 4.65 -3.46 -11.20
#